data_097cf4de00581be8227ba05ddb1f757a
#
_entry.id   097cf4de00581be8227ba05ddb1f757a
#
_cell.length_a   1.000
_cell.length_b   1.000
_cell.length_c   1.000
_cell.angle_alpha   90.00
_cell.angle_beta   90.00
_cell.angle_gamma   90.00
#
_symmetry.space_group_name_H-M   'P 1'
#
loop_
_entity.id
_entity.type
_entity.pdbx_description
1 polymer ?
#
loop_
_entity_poly.entity_id
_entity_poly.type
_entity_poly.pdbx_seq_one_letter_code
_entity_poly.pdbx_strand_id
1 'polypeptide(L)'
;MTLRALTRYHLELLVRSQRWLAPALAYVVVLGLGLSGGDDVAGAAAFSAGLLVPVMGWLVRAAVGAEPAQSRACLVAAAGWPRVHLAALLAAALAGLGLGAAGLAAVLVLGSRGSGAAVAGGAVATVVCALSGAAVGAVCNRPVVTGSYAVPLGLGGVVAVLLLPWSPANAVVRALVLGARQAPGVPWWTLPAAAALAAGCCWAAVAVAVRRGV
;
A
#
# COMPACT_ATOMS: atom_id res chain seq x y z
N MET A 1 -5.69 -25.23 6.20
CA MET A 1 -5.67 -24.41 4.95
C MET A 1 -4.31 -23.73 4.80
N THR A 2 -3.76 -23.67 3.58
CA THR A 2 -2.48 -22.98 3.32
C THR A 2 -2.69 -21.46 3.24
N LEU A 3 -1.68 -20.66 3.62
CA LEU A 3 -1.72 -19.21 3.53
C LEU A 3 -2.03 -18.75 2.09
N ARG A 4 -1.45 -19.44 1.09
CA ARG A 4 -1.69 -19.15 -0.34
C ARG A 4 -3.18 -19.28 -0.72
N ALA A 5 -3.86 -20.34 -0.26
CA ALA A 5 -5.28 -20.54 -0.53
C ALA A 5 -6.14 -19.45 0.10
N LEU A 6 -5.82 -19.05 1.34
CA LEU A 6 -6.50 -17.95 2.04
C LEU A 6 -6.27 -16.60 1.34
N THR A 7 -5.05 -16.31 0.92
CA THR A 7 -4.74 -15.06 0.20
C THR A 7 -5.51 -15.00 -1.13
N ARG A 8 -5.56 -16.11 -1.88
CA ARG A 8 -6.36 -16.19 -3.11
C ARG A 8 -7.85 -15.97 -2.83
N TYR A 9 -8.39 -16.59 -1.78
CA TYR A 9 -9.78 -16.40 -1.37
C TYR A 9 -10.07 -14.91 -1.06
N HIS A 10 -9.22 -14.25 -0.27
CA HIS A 10 -9.39 -12.82 0.05
C HIS A 10 -9.24 -11.92 -1.17
N LEU A 11 -8.37 -12.29 -2.12
CA LEU A 11 -8.23 -11.56 -3.38
C LEU A 11 -9.51 -11.66 -4.24
N GLU A 12 -10.03 -12.87 -4.39
CA GLU A 12 -11.28 -13.11 -5.11
C GLU A 12 -12.45 -12.38 -4.42
N LEU A 13 -12.51 -12.41 -3.10
CA LEU A 13 -13.53 -11.70 -2.32
C LEU A 13 -13.43 -10.18 -2.50
N LEU A 14 -12.21 -9.63 -2.48
CA LEU A 14 -11.96 -8.21 -2.70
C LEU A 14 -12.44 -7.79 -4.10
N VAL A 15 -12.11 -8.57 -5.14
CA VAL A 15 -12.54 -8.32 -6.52
C VAL A 15 -14.06 -8.39 -6.64
N ARG A 16 -14.70 -9.45 -6.13
CA ARG A 16 -16.15 -9.65 -6.21
C ARG A 16 -16.96 -8.62 -5.42
N SER A 17 -16.43 -8.17 -4.27
CA SER A 17 -17.10 -7.16 -3.44
C SER A 17 -17.09 -5.76 -4.04
N GLN A 18 -16.33 -5.52 -5.12
CA GLN A 18 -16.13 -4.22 -5.78
C GLN A 18 -15.63 -3.10 -4.84
N ARG A 19 -15.25 -3.43 -3.60
CA ARG A 19 -14.76 -2.43 -2.62
C ARG A 19 -13.40 -1.84 -2.99
N TRP A 20 -12.64 -2.50 -3.86
CA TRP A 20 -11.39 -2.01 -4.40
C TRP A 20 -11.58 -0.92 -5.46
N LEU A 21 -12.78 -0.82 -6.07
CA LEU A 21 -13.04 0.16 -7.14
C LEU A 21 -12.89 1.60 -6.65
N ALA A 22 -13.40 1.93 -5.47
CA ALA A 22 -13.32 3.30 -4.96
C ALA A 22 -11.86 3.79 -4.78
N PRO A 23 -10.96 3.07 -4.07
CA PRO A 23 -9.57 3.47 -3.99
C PRO A 23 -8.84 3.40 -5.33
N ALA A 24 -9.17 2.44 -6.21
CA ALA A 24 -8.56 2.35 -7.54
C ALA A 24 -8.98 3.52 -8.44
N LEU A 25 -10.26 3.87 -8.46
CA LEU A 25 -10.76 5.03 -9.21
C LEU A 25 -10.16 6.33 -8.68
N ALA A 26 -10.09 6.51 -7.36
CA ALA A 26 -9.44 7.68 -6.76
C ALA A 26 -7.97 7.78 -7.21
N TYR A 27 -7.24 6.65 -7.21
CA TYR A 27 -5.87 6.61 -7.70
C TYR A 27 -5.77 7.02 -9.17
N VAL A 28 -6.58 6.40 -10.04
CA VAL A 28 -6.55 6.66 -11.49
C VAL A 28 -6.93 8.10 -11.82
N VAL A 29 -7.97 8.63 -11.16
CA VAL A 29 -8.44 10.02 -11.38
C VAL A 29 -7.38 11.01 -10.94
N VAL A 30 -6.82 10.88 -9.73
CA VAL A 30 -5.81 11.83 -9.23
C VAL A 30 -4.51 11.71 -10.02
N LEU A 31 -4.13 10.48 -10.41
CA LEU A 31 -2.97 10.24 -11.25
C LEU A 31 -3.17 10.90 -12.63
N GLY A 32 -4.33 10.71 -13.26
CA GLY A 32 -4.66 11.28 -14.56
C GLY A 32 -4.74 12.82 -14.55
N LEU A 33 -5.16 13.42 -13.43
CA LEU A 33 -5.15 14.88 -13.28
C LEU A 33 -3.75 15.44 -13.03
N GLY A 34 -2.87 14.65 -12.41
CA GLY A 34 -1.51 15.09 -12.06
C GLY A 34 -0.45 14.74 -13.10
N LEU A 35 -0.73 13.88 -14.06
CA LEU A 35 0.19 13.54 -15.15
C LEU A 35 -0.09 14.41 -16.37
N SER A 36 0.94 15.08 -16.87
CA SER A 36 0.93 15.76 -18.16
C SER A 36 1.79 15.00 -19.16
N GLY A 37 1.41 15.02 -20.42
CA GLY A 37 2.23 14.41 -21.48
C GLY A 37 3.60 15.07 -21.57
N GLY A 38 4.66 14.27 -21.51
CA GLY A 38 6.03 14.76 -21.57
C GLY A 38 6.67 15.10 -20.22
N ASP A 39 5.99 14.82 -19.11
CA ASP A 39 6.56 15.00 -17.76
C ASP A 39 7.85 14.20 -17.57
N ASP A 40 8.73 14.69 -16.70
CA ASP A 40 9.90 13.94 -16.26
C ASP A 40 9.50 12.66 -15.53
N VAL A 41 10.03 11.52 -16.01
CA VAL A 41 9.66 10.19 -15.47
C VAL A 41 9.94 10.05 -13.98
N ALA A 42 11.02 10.64 -13.46
CA ALA A 42 11.33 10.51 -12.03
C ALA A 42 10.32 11.28 -11.16
N GLY A 43 9.96 12.50 -11.55
CA GLY A 43 8.96 13.31 -10.85
C GLY A 43 7.55 12.68 -10.92
N ALA A 44 7.14 12.23 -12.12
CA ALA A 44 5.87 11.57 -12.34
C ALA A 44 5.77 10.23 -11.56
N ALA A 45 6.86 9.44 -11.52
CA ALA A 45 6.93 8.22 -10.72
C ALA A 45 6.88 8.50 -9.21
N ALA A 46 7.53 9.57 -8.74
CA ALA A 46 7.45 10.00 -7.35
C ALA A 46 6.02 10.38 -6.95
N PHE A 47 5.31 11.11 -7.81
CA PHE A 47 3.91 11.47 -7.62
C PHE A 47 3.01 10.23 -7.56
N SER A 48 3.12 9.34 -8.56
CA SER A 48 2.39 8.07 -8.62
C SER A 48 2.61 7.21 -7.37
N ALA A 49 3.87 7.04 -6.95
CA ALA A 49 4.23 6.27 -5.76
C ALA A 49 3.71 6.93 -4.47
N GLY A 50 3.85 8.24 -4.31
CA GLY A 50 3.34 8.97 -3.15
C GLY A 50 1.83 8.84 -2.98
N LEU A 51 1.09 8.92 -4.09
CA LEU A 51 -0.36 8.72 -4.12
C LEU A 51 -0.78 7.31 -3.71
N LEU A 52 0.09 6.31 -3.91
CA LEU A 52 -0.21 4.93 -3.53
C LEU A 52 -0.30 4.74 -2.00
N VAL A 53 0.35 5.59 -1.17
CA VAL A 53 0.32 5.46 0.29
C VAL A 53 -1.12 5.54 0.84
N PRO A 54 -1.92 6.61 0.60
CA PRO A 54 -3.29 6.68 1.07
C PRO A 54 -4.19 5.61 0.43
N VAL A 55 -3.97 5.31 -0.84
CA VAL A 55 -4.73 4.28 -1.57
C VAL A 55 -4.51 2.90 -0.96
N MET A 56 -3.28 2.55 -0.58
CA MET A 56 -2.97 1.30 0.11
C MET A 56 -3.64 1.20 1.47
N GLY A 57 -3.63 2.27 2.28
CA GLY A 57 -4.34 2.30 3.54
C GLY A 57 -5.84 2.02 3.36
N TRP A 58 -6.43 2.57 2.30
CA TRP A 58 -7.83 2.33 1.95
C TRP A 58 -8.07 0.91 1.42
N LEU A 59 -7.19 0.36 0.57
CA LEU A 59 -7.27 -1.02 0.09
C LEU A 59 -7.18 -2.04 1.24
N VAL A 60 -6.30 -1.83 2.20
CA VAL A 60 -6.22 -2.67 3.40
C VAL A 60 -7.54 -2.65 4.17
N ARG A 61 -8.13 -1.46 4.37
CA ARG A 61 -9.44 -1.33 5.01
C ARG A 61 -10.54 -2.06 4.22
N ALA A 62 -10.53 -1.94 2.90
CA ALA A 62 -11.47 -2.61 2.02
C ALA A 62 -11.35 -4.13 2.10
N ALA A 63 -10.13 -4.66 2.08
CA ALA A 63 -9.87 -6.10 2.15
C ALA A 63 -10.26 -6.70 3.51
N VAL A 64 -9.85 -6.05 4.61
CA VAL A 64 -10.19 -6.52 5.97
C VAL A 64 -11.69 -6.42 6.23
N GLY A 65 -12.37 -5.44 5.65
CA GLY A 65 -13.82 -5.23 5.78
C GLY A 65 -14.68 -6.00 4.77
N ALA A 66 -14.08 -6.67 3.78
CA ALA A 66 -14.83 -7.36 2.73
C ALA A 66 -15.54 -8.62 3.24
N GLU A 67 -14.98 -9.27 4.25
CA GLU A 67 -15.48 -10.54 4.74
C GLU A 67 -16.59 -10.35 5.79
N PRO A 68 -17.75 -11.02 5.63
CA PRO A 68 -18.81 -11.07 6.62
C PRO A 68 -18.35 -11.70 7.94
N ALA A 69 -18.90 -11.24 9.07
CA ALA A 69 -18.48 -11.71 10.40
C ALA A 69 -18.63 -13.23 10.59
N GLN A 70 -19.69 -13.83 10.04
CA GLN A 70 -19.95 -15.27 10.12
C GLN A 70 -18.89 -16.08 9.35
N SER A 71 -18.59 -15.69 8.10
CA SER A 71 -17.56 -16.35 7.29
C SER A 71 -16.18 -16.25 7.93
N ARG A 72 -15.88 -15.08 8.52
CA ARG A 72 -14.62 -14.86 9.25
C ARG A 72 -14.52 -15.79 10.44
N ALA A 73 -15.58 -15.97 11.24
CA ALA A 73 -15.58 -16.88 12.38
C ALA A 73 -15.27 -18.32 11.95
N CYS A 74 -15.87 -18.79 10.86
CA CYS A 74 -15.60 -20.12 10.30
C CYS A 74 -14.14 -20.27 9.84
N LEU A 75 -13.60 -19.27 9.15
CA LEU A 75 -12.20 -19.30 8.69
C LEU A 75 -11.22 -19.26 9.85
N VAL A 76 -11.51 -18.47 10.87
CA VAL A 76 -10.69 -18.38 12.08
C VAL A 76 -10.69 -19.71 12.83
N ALA A 77 -11.85 -20.37 12.95
CA ALA A 77 -11.94 -21.71 13.54
C ALA A 77 -11.12 -22.76 12.75
N ALA A 78 -11.07 -22.65 11.42
CA ALA A 78 -10.37 -23.60 10.55
C ALA A 78 -8.87 -23.33 10.38
N ALA A 79 -8.42 -22.06 10.45
CA ALA A 79 -7.05 -21.66 10.08
C ALA A 79 -6.32 -20.81 11.14
N GLY A 80 -7.04 -20.32 12.12
CA GLY A 80 -6.53 -19.42 13.16
C GLY A 80 -6.47 -17.96 12.73
N TRP A 81 -6.65 -17.06 13.70
CA TRP A 81 -6.64 -15.60 13.53
C TRP A 81 -5.42 -15.07 12.76
N PRO A 82 -4.17 -15.46 13.10
CA PRO A 82 -2.99 -14.89 12.47
C PRO A 82 -2.97 -15.12 10.95
N ARG A 83 -3.34 -16.33 10.52
CA ARG A 83 -3.30 -16.69 9.09
C ARG A 83 -4.38 -15.99 8.29
N VAL A 84 -5.59 -15.88 8.85
CA VAL A 84 -6.72 -15.22 8.18
C VAL A 84 -6.43 -13.73 8.00
N HIS A 85 -5.97 -13.06 9.06
CA HIS A 85 -5.66 -11.63 9.01
C HIS A 85 -4.47 -11.34 8.08
N LEU A 86 -3.39 -12.12 8.18
CA LEU A 86 -2.23 -11.99 7.29
C LEU A 86 -2.62 -12.20 5.82
N ALA A 87 -3.50 -13.16 5.53
CA ALA A 87 -3.97 -13.41 4.17
C ALA A 87 -4.74 -12.21 3.58
N ALA A 88 -5.58 -11.55 4.39
CA ALA A 88 -6.29 -10.34 3.97
C ALA A 88 -5.32 -9.17 3.68
N LEU A 89 -4.29 -8.99 4.53
CA LEU A 89 -3.25 -7.98 4.32
C LEU A 89 -2.41 -8.26 3.06
N LEU A 90 -2.05 -9.53 2.83
CA LEU A 90 -1.33 -9.94 1.61
C LEU A 90 -2.18 -9.74 0.35
N ALA A 91 -3.48 -10.01 0.40
CA ALA A 91 -4.37 -9.75 -0.72
C ALA A 91 -4.45 -8.26 -1.05
N ALA A 92 -4.56 -7.39 -0.03
CA ALA A 92 -4.52 -5.95 -0.23
C ALA A 92 -3.17 -5.48 -0.80
N ALA A 93 -2.05 -6.01 -0.29
CA ALA A 93 -0.71 -5.68 -0.78
C ALA A 93 -0.52 -6.07 -2.24
N LEU A 94 -0.96 -7.25 -2.65
CA LEU A 94 -0.90 -7.70 -4.04
C LEU A 94 -1.77 -6.83 -4.97
N ALA A 95 -3.00 -6.49 -4.54
CA ALA A 95 -3.88 -5.61 -5.31
C ALA A 95 -3.27 -4.21 -5.47
N GLY A 96 -2.71 -3.65 -4.40
CA GLY A 96 -2.07 -2.34 -4.42
C GLY A 96 -0.77 -2.30 -5.22
N LEU A 97 0.06 -3.35 -5.15
CA LEU A 97 1.24 -3.48 -6.00
C LEU A 97 0.87 -3.57 -7.48
N GLY A 98 -0.21 -4.30 -7.81
CA GLY A 98 -0.74 -4.35 -9.16
C GLY A 98 -1.20 -2.97 -9.66
N LEU A 99 -1.89 -2.22 -8.80
CA LEU A 99 -2.32 -0.85 -9.11
C LEU A 99 -1.12 0.10 -9.27
N GLY A 100 -0.13 0.00 -8.38
CA GLY A 100 1.11 0.77 -8.47
C GLY A 100 1.93 0.46 -9.72
N ALA A 101 2.00 -0.83 -10.11
CA ALA A 101 2.64 -1.24 -11.36
C ALA A 101 1.92 -0.67 -12.59
N ALA A 102 0.59 -0.66 -12.58
CA ALA A 102 -0.21 -0.03 -13.64
C ALA A 102 0.04 1.49 -13.70
N GLY A 103 0.11 2.16 -12.53
CA GLY A 103 0.46 3.58 -12.45
C GLY A 103 1.86 3.89 -12.98
N LEU A 104 2.86 3.08 -12.60
CA LEU A 104 4.21 3.22 -13.14
C LEU A 104 4.25 2.99 -14.66
N ALA A 105 3.52 1.98 -15.17
CA ALA A 105 3.41 1.75 -16.60
C ALA A 105 2.78 2.95 -17.33
N ALA A 106 1.74 3.57 -16.76
CA ALA A 106 1.15 4.79 -17.32
C ALA A 106 2.17 5.94 -17.36
N VAL A 107 2.96 6.13 -16.30
CA VAL A 107 4.05 7.13 -16.26
C VAL A 107 5.07 6.87 -17.36
N LEU A 108 5.45 5.62 -17.62
CA LEU A 108 6.43 5.27 -18.65
C LEU A 108 5.89 5.45 -20.07
N VAL A 109 4.57 5.32 -20.27
CA VAL A 109 3.93 5.50 -21.59
C VAL A 109 3.70 6.97 -21.89
N LEU A 110 3.30 7.77 -20.87
CA LEU A 110 2.92 9.18 -21.06
C LEU A 110 4.09 10.15 -20.86
N GLY A 111 5.09 9.76 -20.07
CA GLY A 111 6.24 10.59 -19.73
C GLY A 111 7.27 10.71 -20.85
N SER A 112 8.21 11.61 -20.67
CA SER A 112 9.39 11.74 -21.52
C SER A 112 10.29 10.50 -21.40
N ARG A 113 11.29 10.35 -22.32
CA ARG A 113 12.27 9.25 -22.23
C ARG A 113 13.07 9.35 -20.93
N GLY A 114 12.76 8.48 -19.97
CA GLY A 114 13.48 8.38 -18.70
C GLY A 114 14.75 7.54 -18.79
N SER A 115 15.71 7.82 -17.92
CA SER A 115 16.87 6.96 -17.73
C SER A 115 16.47 5.64 -17.08
N GLY A 116 17.24 4.57 -17.31
CA GLY A 116 17.03 3.29 -16.60
C GLY A 116 17.05 3.43 -15.06
N ALA A 117 17.84 4.38 -14.54
CA ALA A 117 17.88 4.70 -13.13
C ALA A 117 16.56 5.32 -12.63
N ALA A 118 15.89 6.19 -13.41
CA ALA A 118 14.59 6.75 -13.08
C ALA A 118 13.50 5.67 -13.03
N VAL A 119 13.53 4.73 -13.97
CA VAL A 119 12.59 3.58 -14.00
C VAL A 119 12.80 2.68 -12.78
N ALA A 120 14.05 2.32 -12.47
CA ALA A 120 14.38 1.52 -11.29
C ALA A 120 13.99 2.23 -9.99
N GLY A 121 14.27 3.54 -9.90
CA GLY A 121 13.85 4.38 -8.76
C GLY A 121 12.32 4.42 -8.60
N GLY A 122 11.58 4.56 -9.69
CA GLY A 122 10.12 4.52 -9.70
C GLY A 122 9.56 3.19 -9.22
N ALA A 123 10.15 2.06 -9.65
CA ALA A 123 9.77 0.73 -9.19
C ALA A 123 10.03 0.56 -7.67
N VAL A 124 11.21 0.98 -7.20
CA VAL A 124 11.53 0.97 -5.76
C VAL A 124 10.54 1.84 -4.97
N ALA A 125 10.27 3.06 -5.44
CA ALA A 125 9.31 3.95 -4.79
C ALA A 125 7.91 3.35 -4.72
N THR A 126 7.44 2.73 -5.79
CA THR A 126 6.15 2.02 -5.82
C THR A 126 6.06 0.96 -4.73
N VAL A 127 7.08 0.09 -4.61
CA VAL A 127 7.12 -0.96 -3.58
C VAL A 127 7.19 -0.37 -2.18
N VAL A 128 8.08 0.59 -1.95
CA VAL A 128 8.27 1.25 -0.64
C VAL A 128 7.00 1.96 -0.18
N CYS A 129 6.36 2.73 -1.06
CA CYS A 129 5.12 3.44 -0.75
C CYS A 129 3.95 2.48 -0.52
N ALA A 130 3.85 1.39 -1.31
CA ALA A 130 2.86 0.36 -1.10
C ALA A 130 3.00 -0.32 0.27
N LEU A 131 4.21 -0.71 0.66
CA LEU A 131 4.50 -1.32 1.97
C LEU A 131 4.22 -0.33 3.12
N SER A 132 4.63 0.93 2.97
CA SER A 132 4.39 1.96 3.97
C SER A 132 2.90 2.25 4.15
N GLY A 133 2.15 2.34 3.07
CA GLY A 133 0.70 2.49 3.11
C GLY A 133 -0.02 1.27 3.70
N ALA A 134 0.46 0.06 3.39
CA ALA A 134 -0.05 -1.16 4.00
C ALA A 134 0.20 -1.21 5.51
N ALA A 135 1.37 -0.73 5.99
CA ALA A 135 1.69 -0.60 7.40
C ALA A 135 0.70 0.32 8.13
N VAL A 136 0.43 1.50 7.57
CA VAL A 136 -0.59 2.44 8.09
C VAL A 136 -1.96 1.76 8.12
N GLY A 137 -2.35 1.11 7.03
CA GLY A 137 -3.62 0.40 6.92
C GLY A 137 -3.76 -0.72 7.97
N ALA A 138 -2.70 -1.48 8.24
CA ALA A 138 -2.71 -2.56 9.22
C ALA A 138 -2.96 -2.08 10.65
N VAL A 139 -2.33 -0.95 11.04
CA VAL A 139 -2.44 -0.41 12.41
C VAL A 139 -3.69 0.44 12.59
N CYS A 140 -4.12 1.19 11.57
CA CYS A 140 -5.25 2.12 11.67
C CYS A 140 -6.62 1.49 11.37
N ASN A 141 -6.69 0.16 11.21
CA ASN A 141 -7.93 -0.57 10.97
C ASN A 141 -8.14 -1.67 12.02
N ARG A 142 -9.30 -2.35 11.96
CA ARG A 142 -9.55 -3.54 12.77
C ARG A 142 -8.43 -4.56 12.56
N PRO A 143 -7.95 -5.23 13.60
CA PRO A 143 -8.48 -5.26 14.96
C PRO A 143 -7.92 -4.18 15.92
N VAL A 144 -6.95 -3.35 15.48
CA VAL A 144 -6.24 -2.39 16.34
C VAL A 144 -7.15 -1.22 16.71
N VAL A 145 -7.74 -0.57 15.70
CA VAL A 145 -8.64 0.57 15.89
C VAL A 145 -10.05 0.19 15.45
N THR A 146 -10.98 0.30 16.39
CA THR A 146 -12.41 0.05 16.14
C THR A 146 -13.19 1.37 16.27
N GLY A 147 -14.14 1.61 15.36
CA GLY A 147 -15.01 2.78 15.42
C GLY A 147 -14.59 3.95 14.55
N SER A 148 -15.07 5.15 14.87
CA SER A 148 -14.95 6.37 14.07
C SER A 148 -13.53 6.92 13.97
N TYR A 149 -12.65 6.54 14.89
CA TYR A 149 -11.26 7.02 14.92
C TYR A 149 -10.34 6.39 13.87
N ALA A 150 -10.77 5.30 13.21
CA ALA A 150 -9.94 4.62 12.21
C ALA A 150 -9.62 5.52 11.00
N VAL A 151 -10.54 6.38 10.58
CA VAL A 151 -10.33 7.29 9.44
C VAL A 151 -9.35 8.42 9.80
N PRO A 152 -9.57 9.21 10.86
CA PRO A 152 -8.63 10.29 11.19
C PRO A 152 -7.23 9.78 11.57
N LEU A 153 -7.11 8.64 12.25
CA LEU A 153 -5.82 8.01 12.51
C LEU A 153 -5.15 7.52 11.23
N GLY A 154 -5.90 6.95 10.31
CA GLY A 154 -5.38 6.54 9.00
C GLY A 154 -4.86 7.74 8.20
N LEU A 155 -5.60 8.84 8.16
CA LEU A 155 -5.15 10.08 7.51
C LEU A 155 -3.90 10.66 8.19
N GLY A 156 -3.89 10.72 9.53
CA GLY A 156 -2.71 11.15 10.29
C GLY A 156 -1.49 10.26 10.02
N GLY A 157 -1.68 8.95 9.95
CA GLY A 157 -0.63 7.99 9.60
C GLY A 157 -0.08 8.18 8.19
N VAL A 158 -0.95 8.42 7.21
CA VAL A 158 -0.55 8.74 5.83
C VAL A 158 0.26 10.04 5.78
N VAL A 159 -0.23 11.09 6.44
CA VAL A 159 0.49 12.38 6.53
C VAL A 159 1.84 12.19 7.19
N ALA A 160 1.90 11.45 8.31
CA ALA A 160 3.15 11.16 9.00
C ALA A 160 4.14 10.44 8.09
N VAL A 161 3.71 9.37 7.41
CA VAL A 161 4.58 8.59 6.51
C VAL A 161 5.10 9.41 5.33
N LEU A 162 4.29 10.35 4.80
CA LEU A 162 4.70 11.19 3.67
C LEU A 162 5.55 12.39 4.09
N LEU A 163 5.38 12.92 5.30
CA LEU A 163 6.06 14.15 5.73
C LEU A 163 7.27 13.93 6.64
N LEU A 164 7.30 12.83 7.42
CA LEU A 164 8.41 12.60 8.35
C LEU A 164 9.71 12.29 7.58
N PRO A 165 10.80 13.02 7.85
CA PRO A 165 12.05 12.90 7.10
C PRO A 165 12.71 11.52 7.17
N TRP A 166 12.50 10.78 8.26
CA TRP A 166 13.03 9.43 8.46
C TRP A 166 12.12 8.32 7.90
N SER A 167 10.97 8.68 7.36
CA SER A 167 10.09 7.71 6.72
C SER A 167 10.71 7.18 5.42
N PRO A 168 10.70 5.86 5.17
CA PRO A 168 11.22 5.30 3.93
C PRO A 168 10.45 5.80 2.70
N ALA A 169 9.13 6.03 2.80
CA ALA A 169 8.35 6.59 1.71
C ALA A 169 8.73 8.03 1.39
N ASN A 170 8.88 8.90 2.42
CA ASN A 170 9.35 10.26 2.21
C ASN A 170 10.75 10.29 1.59
N ALA A 171 11.67 9.46 2.10
CA ALA A 171 13.05 9.42 1.62
C ALA A 171 13.14 9.05 0.13
N VAL A 172 12.39 8.02 -0.31
CA VAL A 172 12.42 7.60 -1.72
C VAL A 172 11.73 8.59 -2.64
N VAL A 173 10.60 9.16 -2.23
CA VAL A 173 9.87 10.18 -3.01
C VAL A 173 10.73 11.43 -3.18
N ARG A 174 11.34 11.93 -2.10
CA ARG A 174 12.25 13.08 -2.16
C ARG A 174 13.48 12.81 -3.02
N ALA A 175 14.07 11.62 -2.91
CA ALA A 175 15.21 11.24 -3.74
C ALA A 175 14.88 11.29 -5.24
N LEU A 176 13.69 10.84 -5.64
CA LEU A 176 13.23 10.92 -7.02
C LEU A 176 12.97 12.36 -7.47
N VAL A 177 12.29 13.16 -6.65
CA VAL A 177 11.99 14.57 -6.97
C VAL A 177 13.25 15.40 -7.07
N LEU A 178 14.23 15.19 -6.17
CA LEU A 178 15.52 15.91 -6.21
C LEU A 178 16.42 15.32 -7.31
N GLY A 179 16.37 14.02 -7.54
CA GLY A 179 17.14 13.32 -8.55
C GLY A 179 16.70 13.64 -10.00
N ALA A 180 15.48 14.14 -10.19
CA ALA A 180 15.05 14.71 -11.47
C ALA A 180 15.93 15.89 -11.90
N ARG A 181 16.61 16.55 -10.95
CA ARG A 181 17.50 17.70 -11.18
C ARG A 181 19.00 17.34 -11.12
N GLN A 182 19.35 16.21 -10.52
CA GLN A 182 20.74 15.74 -10.32
C GLN A 182 20.73 14.21 -10.43
N ALA A 183 21.75 13.55 -10.95
CA ALA A 183 21.78 12.10 -11.16
C ALA A 183 21.15 11.29 -10.00
N PRO A 184 20.06 10.54 -10.21
CA PRO A 184 19.28 9.95 -9.13
C PRO A 184 20.02 8.77 -8.50
N GLY A 185 20.43 8.93 -7.25
CA GLY A 185 20.80 7.81 -6.41
C GLY A 185 19.54 7.13 -5.88
N VAL A 186 19.29 5.88 -6.25
CA VAL A 186 18.16 5.12 -5.69
C VAL A 186 18.49 4.75 -4.26
N PRO A 187 17.73 5.19 -3.24
CA PRO A 187 18.02 4.87 -1.85
C PRO A 187 17.56 3.44 -1.51
N TRP A 188 18.34 2.45 -1.91
CA TRP A 188 18.02 1.02 -1.76
C TRP A 188 17.69 0.59 -0.32
N TRP A 189 18.25 1.28 0.69
CA TRP A 189 17.98 1.03 2.10
C TRP A 189 16.49 1.23 2.49
N THR A 190 15.74 1.98 1.69
CA THR A 190 14.31 2.22 1.94
C THR A 190 13.47 0.96 1.75
N LEU A 191 13.91 0.02 0.90
CA LEU A 191 13.22 -1.28 0.72
C LEU A 191 13.20 -2.12 2.00
N PRO A 192 14.36 -2.47 2.61
CA PRO A 192 14.36 -3.23 3.85
C PRO A 192 13.71 -2.44 5.01
N ALA A 193 13.84 -1.11 5.04
CA ALA A 193 13.18 -0.30 6.06
C ALA A 193 11.65 -0.35 5.93
N ALA A 194 11.10 -0.20 4.74
CA ALA A 194 9.65 -0.31 4.49
C ALA A 194 9.14 -1.73 4.75
N ALA A 195 9.90 -2.76 4.38
CA ALA A 195 9.56 -4.15 4.65
C ALA A 195 9.52 -4.43 6.17
N ALA A 196 10.51 -3.95 6.92
CA ALA A 196 10.55 -4.08 8.38
C ALA A 196 9.39 -3.33 9.04
N LEU A 197 9.08 -2.11 8.58
CA LEU A 197 7.94 -1.34 9.05
C LEU A 197 6.62 -2.08 8.81
N ALA A 198 6.39 -2.58 7.60
CA ALA A 198 5.19 -3.33 7.25
C ALA A 198 5.08 -4.62 8.06
N ALA A 199 6.16 -5.39 8.17
CA ALA A 199 6.19 -6.62 8.96
C ALA A 199 5.90 -6.35 10.45
N GLY A 200 6.51 -5.32 11.04
CA GLY A 200 6.28 -4.91 12.44
C GLY A 200 4.83 -4.49 12.68
N CYS A 201 4.26 -3.66 11.80
CA CYS A 201 2.86 -3.24 11.88
C CYS A 201 1.89 -4.41 11.70
N CYS A 202 2.14 -5.30 10.75
CA CYS A 202 1.34 -6.51 10.56
C CYS A 202 1.42 -7.43 11.79
N TRP A 203 2.61 -7.63 12.33
CA TRP A 203 2.80 -8.42 13.55
C TRP A 203 2.06 -7.82 14.74
N ALA A 204 2.16 -6.50 14.95
CA ALA A 204 1.45 -5.79 16.00
C ALA A 204 -0.07 -5.92 15.85
N ALA A 205 -0.60 -5.77 14.62
CA ALA A 205 -2.02 -5.94 14.34
C ALA A 205 -2.50 -7.37 14.66
N VAL A 206 -1.73 -8.39 14.27
CA VAL A 206 -2.01 -9.79 14.58
C VAL A 206 -1.95 -10.04 16.10
N ALA A 207 -0.94 -9.52 16.80
CA ALA A 207 -0.81 -9.67 18.25
C ALA A 207 -1.99 -9.06 19.01
N VAL A 208 -2.47 -7.89 18.57
CA VAL A 208 -3.68 -7.26 19.14
C VAL A 208 -4.92 -8.09 18.85
N ALA A 209 -5.07 -8.64 17.64
CA ALA A 209 -6.18 -9.51 17.27
C ALA A 209 -6.28 -10.73 18.20
N VAL A 210 -5.16 -11.40 18.41
CA VAL A 210 -5.08 -12.60 19.28
C VAL A 210 -5.41 -12.25 20.73
N ARG A 211 -4.92 -11.11 21.24
CA ARG A 211 -5.19 -10.69 22.64
C ARG A 211 -6.64 -10.29 22.87
N ARG A 212 -7.32 -9.73 21.88
CA ARG A 212 -8.72 -9.29 22.01
C ARG A 212 -9.74 -10.39 21.73
N GLY A 213 -9.33 -11.54 21.22
CA GLY A 213 -10.21 -12.65 20.87
C GLY A 213 -11.26 -12.31 19.80
N VAL A 214 -10.96 -11.29 18.97
CA VAL A 214 -11.93 -10.69 18.02
C VAL A 214 -11.59 -11.11 16.58
#